data_81c97f63bded4e34c2dc18960f3143e8
#
_entry.id   81c97f63bded4e34c2dc18960f3143e8
#
_cell.length_a   1.000
_cell.length_b   1.000
_cell.length_c   1.000
_cell.angle_alpha   90.00
_cell.angle_beta   90.00
_cell.angle_gamma   90.00
#
_symmetry.space_group_name_H-M   'P 1'
#
loop_
_entity.id
_entity.type
_entity.pdbx_description
1 polymer ?
#
loop_
_entity_poly.entity_id
_entity_poly.type
_entity_poly.pdbx_seq_one_letter_code
_entity_poly.pdbx_strand_id
1 'polypeptide(L)'
;MTQTLLTLDNVSVELGHGASAIRPVDNVSLEIRKGETYALRGESGCGKSMTALSILRLLPQPIGRITAGHITLGDQDLTLLPESGMRRIRGRRISMIFQEPMTSLNPVLTIGDQIGEVLTQHHGMKGRVAQERVLELLDAVGIPDVRRRYKEYPHQLSGGMKQRVMISIALAGEPDLLIADEPTTALDVTIQAQVLELLQRLQQETHMAILLITHDLGIVAG
;
A
#
# COMPACT_ATOMS: atom_id res chain seq x y z
N MET A 1 10.82 8.52 -22.77
CA MET A 1 10.06 9.36 -21.79
C MET A 1 9.26 8.42 -20.92
N THR A 2 9.45 8.44 -19.61
CA THR A 2 8.73 7.59 -18.65
C THR A 2 7.28 8.08 -18.57
N GLN A 3 6.32 7.17 -18.77
CA GLN A 3 4.89 7.48 -18.78
C GLN A 3 4.40 7.80 -17.36
N THR A 4 3.61 8.87 -17.19
CA THR A 4 2.92 9.17 -15.92
C THR A 4 1.94 8.04 -15.58
N LEU A 5 1.99 7.55 -14.35
CA LEU A 5 1.13 6.49 -13.83
C LEU A 5 -0.02 7.05 -13.00
N LEU A 6 0.28 7.93 -12.05
CA LEU A 6 -0.69 8.56 -11.16
C LEU A 6 -0.54 10.07 -11.23
N THR A 7 -1.66 10.77 -11.30
CA THR A 7 -1.73 12.25 -11.18
C THR A 7 -2.76 12.63 -10.14
N LEU A 8 -2.37 13.47 -9.21
CA LEU A 8 -3.28 14.26 -8.37
C LEU A 8 -3.28 15.67 -8.94
N ASP A 9 -4.45 16.22 -9.23
CA ASP A 9 -4.61 17.59 -9.73
C ASP A 9 -5.53 18.38 -8.80
N ASN A 10 -4.94 19.33 -8.05
CA ASN A 10 -5.63 20.24 -7.12
C ASN A 10 -6.57 19.52 -6.12
N VAL A 11 -6.15 18.37 -5.60
CA VAL A 11 -6.96 17.53 -4.71
C VAL A 11 -7.11 18.17 -3.34
N SER A 12 -8.36 18.27 -2.87
CA SER A 12 -8.68 18.70 -1.51
C SER A 12 -9.59 17.66 -0.83
N VAL A 13 -9.32 17.39 0.44
CA VAL A 13 -10.07 16.44 1.28
C VAL A 13 -10.59 17.16 2.52
N GLU A 14 -11.85 16.94 2.85
CA GLU A 14 -12.45 17.39 4.09
C GLU A 14 -12.89 16.23 4.97
N LEU A 15 -12.75 16.42 6.28
CA LEU A 15 -13.27 15.55 7.33
C LEU A 15 -14.27 16.34 8.19
N GLY A 16 -15.47 15.81 8.34
CA GLY A 16 -16.55 16.47 9.10
C GLY A 16 -17.52 17.22 8.20
N HIS A 17 -18.40 17.99 8.85
CA HIS A 17 -19.46 18.77 8.19
C HIS A 17 -19.56 20.18 8.78
N GLY A 18 -19.94 21.15 7.93
CA GLY A 18 -20.20 22.54 8.33
C GLY A 18 -18.95 23.25 8.86
N ALA A 19 -19.14 24.12 9.85
CA ALA A 19 -18.08 24.98 10.39
C ALA A 19 -16.98 24.26 11.17
N SER A 20 -17.19 23.00 11.54
CA SER A 20 -16.19 22.14 12.23
C SER A 20 -15.42 21.22 11.28
N ALA A 21 -15.65 21.30 9.98
CA ALA A 21 -14.89 20.52 9.00
C ALA A 21 -13.42 20.94 9.01
N ILE A 22 -12.53 19.95 9.03
CA ILE A 22 -11.09 20.18 8.86
C ILE A 22 -10.67 19.75 7.45
N ARG A 23 -9.65 20.40 6.91
CA ARG A 23 -9.13 20.10 5.57
C ARG A 23 -7.69 19.60 5.66
N PRO A 24 -7.49 18.28 5.88
CA PRO A 24 -6.15 17.69 6.02
C PRO A 24 -5.37 17.65 4.70
N VAL A 25 -6.04 17.73 3.55
CA VAL A 25 -5.42 17.84 2.22
C VAL A 25 -6.03 19.05 1.54
N ASP A 26 -5.21 20.02 1.15
CA ASP A 26 -5.66 21.27 0.56
C ASP A 26 -4.86 21.57 -0.71
N ASN A 27 -5.55 21.51 -1.86
CA ASN A 27 -5.01 21.85 -3.17
C ASN A 27 -3.68 21.14 -3.52
N VAL A 28 -3.60 19.82 -3.25
CA VAL A 28 -2.39 19.04 -3.49
C VAL A 28 -2.36 18.56 -4.93
N SER A 29 -1.23 18.81 -5.61
CA SER A 29 -0.92 18.30 -6.94
C SER A 29 0.41 17.56 -6.93
N LEU A 30 0.45 16.36 -7.53
CA LEU A 30 1.67 15.57 -7.72
C LEU A 30 1.52 14.60 -8.89
N GLU A 31 2.64 14.18 -9.44
CA GLU A 31 2.70 13.15 -10.48
C GLU A 31 3.68 12.06 -10.08
N ILE A 32 3.31 10.80 -10.32
CA ILE A 32 4.17 9.62 -10.13
C ILE A 32 4.28 8.91 -11.48
N ARG A 33 5.50 8.61 -11.90
CA ARG A 33 5.78 7.91 -13.14
C ARG A 33 5.88 6.40 -12.92
N LYS A 34 5.70 5.63 -13.97
CA LYS A 34 5.92 4.17 -13.92
C LYS A 34 7.35 3.86 -13.49
N GLY A 35 7.48 2.91 -12.56
CA GLY A 35 8.77 2.49 -12.03
C GLY A 35 9.51 3.52 -11.16
N GLU A 36 8.84 4.63 -10.79
CA GLU A 36 9.42 5.67 -9.94
C GLU A 36 9.17 5.38 -8.46
N THR A 37 10.14 5.69 -7.61
CA THR A 37 9.90 5.84 -6.18
C THR A 37 9.72 7.32 -5.87
N TYR A 38 8.48 7.70 -5.54
CA TYR A 38 8.11 9.06 -5.15
C TYR A 38 8.03 9.15 -3.63
N ALA A 39 8.83 10.02 -3.00
CA ALA A 39 8.80 10.21 -1.56
C ALA A 39 7.92 11.39 -1.17
N LEU A 40 6.82 11.10 -0.44
CA LEU A 40 5.96 12.11 0.16
C LEU A 40 6.37 12.33 1.62
N ARG A 41 6.95 13.50 1.88
CA ARG A 41 7.58 13.84 3.15
C ARG A 41 6.88 15.01 3.84
N GLY A 42 6.93 15.03 5.18
CA GLY A 42 6.39 16.11 5.99
C GLY A 42 6.24 15.70 7.46
N GLU A 43 5.92 16.67 8.30
CA GLU A 43 5.69 16.45 9.73
C GLU A 43 4.50 15.52 9.99
N SER A 44 4.45 14.94 11.19
CA SER A 44 3.28 14.14 11.60
C SER A 44 2.01 15.02 11.58
N GLY A 45 0.92 14.47 11.06
CA GLY A 45 -0.37 15.19 10.98
C GLY A 45 -0.53 16.15 9.80
N CYS A 46 0.48 16.34 8.93
CA CYS A 46 0.36 17.25 7.77
C CYS A 46 -0.45 16.70 6.57
N GLY A 47 -1.18 15.59 6.72
CA GLY A 47 -2.10 15.08 5.69
C GLY A 47 -1.54 14.01 4.75
N LYS A 48 -0.31 13.51 4.93
CA LYS A 48 0.32 12.49 4.05
C LYS A 48 -0.53 11.22 3.92
N SER A 49 -0.88 10.61 5.06
CA SER A 49 -1.73 9.40 5.09
C SER A 49 -3.12 9.68 4.52
N MET A 50 -3.67 10.88 4.75
CA MET A 50 -4.95 11.27 4.16
C MET A 50 -4.88 11.42 2.65
N THR A 51 -3.74 11.89 2.11
CA THR A 51 -3.47 11.90 0.67
C THR A 51 -3.44 10.47 0.11
N ALA A 52 -2.73 9.54 0.77
CA ALA A 52 -2.71 8.13 0.39
C ALA A 52 -4.11 7.50 0.40
N LEU A 53 -4.87 7.71 1.47
CA LEU A 53 -6.24 7.21 1.61
C LEU A 53 -7.19 7.82 0.56
N SER A 54 -6.97 9.07 0.15
CA SER A 54 -7.77 9.71 -0.90
C SER A 54 -7.55 9.04 -2.26
N ILE A 55 -6.32 8.65 -2.61
CA ILE A 55 -6.00 7.90 -3.83
C ILE A 55 -6.81 6.60 -3.90
N LEU A 56 -6.90 5.88 -2.81
CA LEU A 56 -7.67 4.64 -2.70
C LEU A 56 -9.16 4.86 -2.39
N ARG A 57 -9.60 6.12 -2.14
CA ARG A 57 -10.94 6.44 -1.67
C ARG A 57 -11.34 5.63 -0.42
N LEU A 58 -10.38 5.49 0.50
CA LEU A 58 -10.54 4.84 1.81
C LEU A 58 -10.60 5.87 2.95
N LEU A 59 -11.07 7.08 2.65
CA LEU A 59 -11.29 8.12 3.66
C LEU A 59 -12.27 7.66 4.74
N PRO A 60 -12.10 8.09 6.01
CA PRO A 60 -12.99 7.72 7.11
C PRO A 60 -14.46 8.06 6.81
N GLN A 61 -15.32 7.06 6.78
CA GLN A 61 -16.74 7.24 6.53
C GLN A 61 -17.51 7.42 7.86
N PRO A 62 -18.57 8.24 7.88
CA PRO A 62 -19.17 9.05 6.78
C PRO A 62 -18.58 10.45 6.64
N ILE A 63 -17.54 10.80 7.40
CA ILE A 63 -17.05 12.19 7.55
C ILE A 63 -16.05 12.62 6.47
N GLY A 64 -15.38 11.67 5.82
CA GLY A 64 -14.30 11.95 4.86
C GLY A 64 -14.81 12.02 3.42
N ARG A 65 -14.43 13.08 2.69
CA ARG A 65 -14.76 13.24 1.27
C ARG A 65 -13.70 14.02 0.52
N ILE A 66 -13.53 13.72 -0.77
CA ILE A 66 -12.79 14.54 -1.71
C ILE A 66 -13.74 15.68 -2.12
N THR A 67 -13.34 16.92 -1.91
CA THR A 67 -14.17 18.10 -2.17
C THR A 67 -13.78 18.87 -3.42
N ALA A 68 -12.55 18.67 -3.91
CA ALA A 68 -12.05 19.30 -5.14
C ALA A 68 -10.95 18.45 -5.76
N GLY A 69 -10.69 18.70 -7.05
CA GLY A 69 -9.61 18.09 -7.81
C GLY A 69 -9.93 16.71 -8.34
N HIS A 70 -8.96 16.14 -9.05
CA HIS A 70 -9.05 14.85 -9.70
C HIS A 70 -7.87 13.96 -9.33
N ILE A 71 -8.10 12.64 -9.28
CA ILE A 71 -7.07 11.63 -9.09
C ILE A 71 -7.15 10.67 -10.26
N THR A 72 -6.11 10.65 -11.11
CA THR A 72 -6.10 9.89 -12.35
C THR A 72 -5.03 8.80 -12.32
N LEU A 73 -5.40 7.55 -12.60
CA LEU A 73 -4.48 6.41 -12.77
C LEU A 73 -4.42 6.02 -14.25
N GLY A 74 -3.32 6.34 -14.93
CA GLY A 74 -3.26 6.31 -16.40
C GLY A 74 -4.32 7.25 -16.99
N ASP A 75 -5.26 6.69 -17.77
CA ASP A 75 -6.36 7.46 -18.37
C ASP A 75 -7.66 7.42 -17.56
N GLN A 76 -7.64 6.84 -16.35
CA GLN A 76 -8.84 6.59 -15.56
C GLN A 76 -8.94 7.52 -14.36
N ASP A 77 -9.96 8.38 -14.31
CA ASP A 77 -10.24 9.22 -13.15
C ASP A 77 -10.89 8.40 -12.03
N LEU A 78 -10.15 8.21 -10.94
CA LEU A 78 -10.57 7.44 -9.77
C LEU A 78 -11.66 8.15 -8.96
N THR A 79 -11.74 9.49 -9.03
CA THR A 79 -12.74 10.27 -8.29
C THR A 79 -14.15 10.04 -8.80
N LEU A 80 -14.28 9.69 -10.08
CA LEU A 80 -15.57 9.49 -10.78
C LEU A 80 -16.01 8.02 -10.79
N LEU A 81 -15.13 7.07 -10.42
CA LEU A 81 -15.47 5.65 -10.46
C LEU A 81 -16.57 5.29 -9.46
N PRO A 82 -17.50 4.40 -9.83
CA PRO A 82 -18.37 3.76 -8.85
C PRO A 82 -17.56 2.84 -7.92
N GLU A 83 -18.09 2.50 -6.75
CA GLU A 83 -17.38 1.65 -5.77
C GLU A 83 -16.96 0.29 -6.37
N SER A 84 -17.79 -0.28 -7.24
CA SER A 84 -17.47 -1.52 -7.98
C SER A 84 -16.24 -1.34 -8.89
N GLY A 85 -16.01 -0.14 -9.43
CA GLY A 85 -14.80 0.23 -10.16
C GLY A 85 -13.59 0.29 -9.24
N MET A 86 -13.70 0.97 -8.10
CA MET A 86 -12.63 1.08 -7.12
C MET A 86 -12.20 -0.27 -6.54
N ARG A 87 -13.12 -1.22 -6.35
CA ARG A 87 -12.78 -2.59 -5.92
C ARG A 87 -11.87 -3.33 -6.90
N ARG A 88 -11.96 -3.03 -8.21
CA ARG A 88 -11.06 -3.59 -9.23
C ARG A 88 -9.69 -2.91 -9.26
N ILE A 89 -9.60 -1.67 -8.75
CA ILE A 89 -8.35 -0.93 -8.63
C ILE A 89 -7.57 -1.33 -7.38
N ARG A 90 -8.26 -1.36 -6.21
CA ARG A 90 -7.66 -1.70 -4.92
C ARG A 90 -7.15 -3.14 -4.93
N GLY A 91 -5.90 -3.33 -4.52
CA GLY A 91 -5.21 -4.61 -4.47
C GLY A 91 -4.70 -5.12 -5.83
N ARG A 92 -5.28 -4.67 -6.96
CA ARG A 92 -4.92 -5.12 -8.31
C ARG A 92 -4.05 -4.10 -9.06
N ARG A 93 -4.43 -2.82 -9.02
CA ARG A 93 -3.70 -1.72 -9.68
C ARG A 93 -2.94 -0.86 -8.68
N ILE A 94 -3.54 -0.62 -7.53
CA ILE A 94 -2.94 0.12 -6.42
C ILE A 94 -3.07 -0.73 -5.15
N SER A 95 -1.97 -1.03 -4.50
CA SER A 95 -1.92 -1.66 -3.18
C SER A 95 -1.35 -0.70 -2.15
N MET A 96 -1.63 -0.97 -0.86
CA MET A 96 -1.15 -0.15 0.24
C MET A 96 -0.63 -1.00 1.38
N ILE A 97 0.53 -0.59 1.91
CA ILE A 97 1.07 -1.03 3.19
C ILE A 97 0.72 0.05 4.20
N PHE A 98 -0.10 -0.31 5.21
CA PHE A 98 -0.54 0.60 6.26
C PHE A 98 0.51 0.73 7.36
N GLN A 99 0.45 1.84 8.10
CA GLN A 99 1.42 2.20 9.14
C GLN A 99 1.53 1.16 10.28
N GLU A 100 0.45 0.45 10.62
CA GLU A 100 0.43 -0.51 11.73
C GLU A 100 0.29 -1.96 11.27
N PRO A 101 1.39 -2.75 11.26
CA PRO A 101 1.33 -4.17 10.87
C PRO A 101 0.49 -5.03 11.82
N MET A 102 0.39 -4.59 13.09
CA MET A 102 -0.30 -5.36 14.13
C MET A 102 -1.82 -5.40 13.96
N THR A 103 -2.39 -4.35 13.38
CA THR A 103 -3.83 -4.20 13.17
C THR A 103 -4.28 -4.59 11.77
N SER A 104 -3.33 -4.70 10.83
CA SER A 104 -3.62 -4.95 9.41
C SER A 104 -3.79 -6.45 9.08
N LEU A 105 -3.17 -7.35 9.86
CA LEU A 105 -3.32 -8.79 9.67
C LEU A 105 -4.51 -9.34 10.46
N ASN A 106 -5.36 -10.12 9.83
CA ASN A 106 -6.48 -10.80 10.50
C ASN A 106 -5.94 -11.90 11.43
N PRO A 107 -6.13 -11.79 12.77
CA PRO A 107 -5.54 -12.71 13.73
C PRO A 107 -6.11 -14.13 13.69
N VAL A 108 -7.28 -14.33 13.08
CA VAL A 108 -7.97 -15.63 13.03
C VAL A 108 -7.80 -16.38 11.68
N LEU A 109 -7.07 -15.78 10.74
CA LEU A 109 -6.71 -16.41 9.46
C LEU A 109 -5.22 -16.74 9.43
N THR A 110 -4.85 -17.82 8.75
CA THR A 110 -3.45 -18.15 8.54
C THR A 110 -2.79 -17.15 7.57
N ILE A 111 -1.47 -17.10 7.57
CA ILE A 111 -0.72 -16.26 6.65
C ILE A 111 -1.00 -16.66 5.20
N GLY A 112 -1.05 -17.97 4.93
CA GLY A 112 -1.36 -18.49 3.61
C GLY A 112 -2.76 -18.13 3.12
N ASP A 113 -3.76 -18.17 4.01
CA ASP A 113 -5.13 -17.81 3.67
C ASP A 113 -5.24 -16.33 3.28
N GLN A 114 -4.60 -15.44 4.03
CA GLN A 114 -4.67 -13.99 3.78
C GLN A 114 -4.02 -13.59 2.44
N ILE A 115 -2.86 -14.16 2.11
CA ILE A 115 -2.22 -13.90 0.80
C ILE A 115 -3.01 -14.59 -0.31
N GLY A 116 -3.48 -15.83 -0.08
CA GLY A 116 -4.24 -16.62 -1.04
C GLY A 116 -5.60 -15.99 -1.40
N GLU A 117 -6.22 -15.28 -0.47
CA GLU A 117 -7.46 -14.52 -0.72
C GLU A 117 -7.25 -13.47 -1.82
N VAL A 118 -6.15 -12.71 -1.76
CA VAL A 118 -5.80 -11.70 -2.78
C VAL A 118 -5.62 -12.35 -4.15
N LEU A 119 -4.87 -13.47 -4.20
CA LEU A 119 -4.66 -14.22 -5.45
C LEU A 119 -5.97 -14.78 -6.03
N THR A 120 -6.85 -15.25 -5.16
CA THR A 120 -8.15 -15.75 -5.58
C THR A 120 -9.04 -14.63 -6.13
N GLN A 121 -9.09 -13.51 -5.43
CA GLN A 121 -9.94 -12.38 -5.77
C GLN A 121 -9.49 -11.66 -7.05
N HIS A 122 -8.19 -11.45 -7.23
CA HIS A 122 -7.66 -10.62 -8.30
C HIS A 122 -7.13 -11.40 -9.50
N HIS A 123 -6.73 -12.65 -9.31
CA HIS A 123 -6.16 -13.51 -10.37
C HIS A 123 -6.98 -14.77 -10.62
N GLY A 124 -8.02 -15.06 -9.80
CA GLY A 124 -8.83 -16.28 -9.92
C GLY A 124 -8.07 -17.56 -9.57
N MET A 125 -6.89 -17.46 -8.97
CA MET A 125 -6.06 -18.61 -8.58
C MET A 125 -6.71 -19.36 -7.43
N LYS A 126 -6.67 -20.70 -7.49
CA LYS A 126 -7.26 -21.59 -6.45
C LYS A 126 -6.40 -22.82 -6.22
N GLY A 127 -6.62 -23.48 -5.08
CA GLY A 127 -6.03 -24.76 -4.74
C GLY A 127 -4.48 -24.71 -4.76
N ARG A 128 -3.87 -25.74 -5.38
CA ARG A 128 -2.42 -25.90 -5.39
C ARG A 128 -1.68 -24.74 -6.07
N VAL A 129 -2.23 -24.19 -7.15
CA VAL A 129 -1.60 -23.06 -7.89
C VAL A 129 -1.52 -21.82 -7.00
N ALA A 130 -2.60 -21.48 -6.29
CA ALA A 130 -2.57 -20.37 -5.33
C ALA A 130 -1.59 -20.63 -4.20
N GLN A 131 -1.54 -21.85 -3.66
CA GLN A 131 -0.62 -22.21 -2.60
C GLN A 131 0.85 -22.07 -3.02
N GLU A 132 1.21 -22.57 -4.20
CA GLU A 132 2.57 -22.45 -4.75
C GLU A 132 2.94 -20.97 -4.92
N ARG A 133 2.04 -20.15 -5.45
CA ARG A 133 2.27 -18.71 -5.61
C ARG A 133 2.41 -17.98 -4.27
N VAL A 134 1.65 -18.35 -3.23
CA VAL A 134 1.85 -17.81 -1.88
C VAL A 134 3.23 -18.13 -1.33
N LEU A 135 3.70 -19.37 -1.51
CA LEU A 135 5.05 -19.76 -1.05
C LEU A 135 6.15 -18.98 -1.77
N GLU A 136 6.01 -18.73 -3.08
CA GLU A 136 6.93 -17.88 -3.84
C GLU A 136 6.94 -16.44 -3.31
N LEU A 137 5.77 -15.86 -3.03
CA LEU A 137 5.66 -14.51 -2.49
C LEU A 137 6.30 -14.38 -1.09
N LEU A 138 6.11 -15.38 -0.22
CA LEU A 138 6.73 -15.41 1.10
C LEU A 138 8.26 -15.53 1.00
N ASP A 139 8.76 -16.34 0.06
CA ASP A 139 10.19 -16.48 -0.20
C ASP A 139 10.80 -15.18 -0.75
N ALA A 140 10.13 -14.53 -1.70
CA ALA A 140 10.57 -13.27 -2.31
C ALA A 140 10.75 -12.16 -1.27
N VAL A 141 9.94 -12.13 -0.21
CA VAL A 141 10.11 -11.17 0.89
C VAL A 141 11.06 -11.65 2.00
N GLY A 142 11.69 -12.83 1.82
CA GLY A 142 12.70 -13.37 2.75
C GLY A 142 12.10 -13.93 4.04
N ILE A 143 10.92 -14.53 4.00
CA ILE A 143 10.36 -15.30 5.12
C ILE A 143 11.06 -16.67 5.17
N PRO A 144 11.70 -17.06 6.29
CA PRO A 144 12.29 -18.37 6.43
C PRO A 144 11.22 -19.46 6.60
N ASP A 145 11.50 -20.71 6.18
CA ASP A 145 10.60 -21.85 6.34
C ASP A 145 9.19 -21.61 5.80
N VAL A 146 9.05 -21.09 4.58
CA VAL A 146 7.79 -20.63 3.98
C VAL A 146 6.64 -21.63 4.11
N ARG A 147 6.92 -22.97 3.99
CA ARG A 147 5.91 -24.02 4.12
C ARG A 147 5.31 -24.12 5.52
N ARG A 148 6.13 -23.87 6.55
CA ARG A 148 5.69 -23.81 7.93
C ARG A 148 4.92 -22.51 8.17
N ARG A 149 5.50 -21.36 7.77
CA ARG A 149 4.91 -20.04 7.98
C ARG A 149 3.58 -19.85 7.25
N TYR A 150 3.39 -20.48 6.12
CA TYR A 150 2.11 -20.53 5.40
C TYR A 150 0.93 -20.92 6.31
N LYS A 151 1.16 -21.88 7.26
CA LYS A 151 0.12 -22.42 8.15
C LYS A 151 0.02 -21.69 9.49
N GLU A 152 0.93 -20.78 9.77
CA GLU A 152 0.97 -20.03 11.02
C GLU A 152 0.00 -18.83 10.98
N TYR A 153 -0.34 -18.36 12.17
CA TYR A 153 -1.17 -17.18 12.39
C TYR A 153 -0.30 -15.97 12.71
N PRO A 154 -0.82 -14.72 12.55
CA PRO A 154 -0.05 -13.51 12.82
C PRO A 154 0.59 -13.43 14.19
N HIS A 155 -0.05 -13.93 15.23
CA HIS A 155 0.49 -13.91 16.59
C HIS A 155 1.72 -14.80 16.79
N GLN A 156 2.02 -15.71 15.87
CA GLN A 156 3.18 -16.60 15.89
C GLN A 156 4.40 -15.99 15.20
N LEU A 157 4.28 -14.79 14.62
CA LEU A 157 5.32 -14.10 13.87
C LEU A 157 5.92 -12.94 14.67
N SER A 158 7.23 -12.67 14.43
CA SER A 158 7.87 -11.43 14.89
C SER A 158 7.34 -10.20 14.16
N GLY A 159 7.57 -9.00 14.69
CA GLY A 159 7.15 -7.74 14.07
C GLY A 159 7.67 -7.59 12.63
N GLY A 160 8.97 -7.84 12.42
CA GLY A 160 9.57 -7.79 11.07
C GLY A 160 9.01 -8.84 10.11
N MET A 161 8.65 -10.04 10.61
CA MET A 161 7.99 -11.05 9.79
C MET A 161 6.56 -10.63 9.41
N LYS A 162 5.80 -10.04 10.33
CA LYS A 162 4.47 -9.48 10.03
C LYS A 162 4.54 -8.42 8.95
N GLN A 163 5.55 -7.53 9.02
CA GLN A 163 5.78 -6.52 8.00
C GLN A 163 6.05 -7.15 6.62
N ARG A 164 6.91 -8.17 6.55
CA ARG A 164 7.19 -8.90 5.31
C ARG A 164 5.96 -9.60 4.75
N VAL A 165 5.10 -10.15 5.61
CA VAL A 165 3.80 -10.73 5.20
C VAL A 165 2.87 -9.66 4.64
N MET A 166 2.79 -8.47 5.24
CA MET A 166 2.00 -7.36 4.69
C MET A 166 2.49 -6.93 3.31
N ILE A 167 3.82 -6.88 3.12
CA ILE A 167 4.42 -6.63 1.80
C ILE A 167 3.98 -7.73 0.82
N SER A 168 4.03 -9.03 1.22
CA SER A 168 3.55 -10.13 0.37
C SER A 168 2.08 -9.98 -0.03
N ILE A 169 1.21 -9.60 0.90
CA ILE A 169 -0.22 -9.34 0.63
C ILE A 169 -0.36 -8.20 -0.38
N ALA A 170 0.38 -7.11 -0.19
CA ALA A 170 0.32 -5.96 -1.08
C ALA A 170 0.81 -6.29 -2.51
N LEU A 171 1.81 -7.18 -2.62
CA LEU A 171 2.37 -7.60 -3.91
C LEU A 171 1.57 -8.71 -4.59
N ALA A 172 0.75 -9.46 -3.85
CA ALA A 172 -0.01 -10.58 -4.40
C ALA A 172 -0.96 -10.19 -5.55
N GLY A 173 -1.40 -8.93 -5.57
CA GLY A 173 -2.20 -8.38 -6.68
C GLY A 173 -1.39 -7.94 -7.90
N GLU A 174 -0.06 -7.96 -7.84
CA GLU A 174 0.85 -7.43 -8.88
C GLU A 174 0.52 -5.96 -9.25
N PRO A 175 0.56 -5.04 -8.26
CA PRO A 175 0.10 -3.68 -8.46
C PRO A 175 1.04 -2.87 -9.35
N ASP A 176 0.47 -1.89 -10.08
CA ASP A 176 1.25 -0.88 -10.81
C ASP A 176 1.86 0.16 -9.85
N LEU A 177 1.14 0.44 -8.74
CA LEU A 177 1.55 1.38 -7.70
C LEU A 177 1.41 0.75 -6.31
N LEU A 178 2.49 0.78 -5.54
CA LEU A 178 2.50 0.45 -4.12
C LEU A 178 2.59 1.74 -3.29
N ILE A 179 1.59 1.97 -2.44
CA ILE A 179 1.62 3.04 -1.44
C ILE A 179 2.17 2.44 -0.14
N ALA A 180 3.29 2.95 0.35
CA ALA A 180 3.90 2.51 1.59
C ALA A 180 3.80 3.66 2.62
N ASP A 181 2.82 3.59 3.52
CA ASP A 181 2.56 4.61 4.53
C ASP A 181 3.34 4.27 5.81
N GLU A 182 4.47 4.95 6.00
CA GLU A 182 5.40 4.73 7.11
C GLU A 182 5.71 3.23 7.34
N PRO A 183 6.19 2.50 6.32
CA PRO A 183 6.26 1.03 6.36
C PRO A 183 7.24 0.48 7.38
N THR A 184 7.98 1.33 8.05
CA THR A 184 9.03 0.97 9.01
C THR A 184 8.77 1.49 10.43
N THR A 185 7.65 2.19 10.64
CA THR A 185 7.27 2.68 11.96
C THR A 185 7.09 1.51 12.94
N ALA A 186 7.57 1.66 14.18
CA ALA A 186 7.59 0.65 15.24
C ALA A 186 8.53 -0.56 15.02
N LEU A 187 9.45 -0.48 14.04
CA LEU A 187 10.53 -1.46 13.85
C LEU A 187 11.87 -0.90 14.37
N ASP A 188 12.78 -1.79 14.76
CA ASP A 188 14.14 -1.39 15.06
C ASP A 188 14.90 -0.95 13.80
N VAL A 189 15.96 -0.14 13.96
CA VAL A 189 16.70 0.48 12.85
C VAL A 189 17.24 -0.55 11.84
N THR A 190 17.66 -1.71 12.34
CA THR A 190 18.19 -2.77 11.47
C THR A 190 17.10 -3.38 10.58
N ILE A 191 15.93 -3.64 11.15
CA ILE A 191 14.79 -4.16 10.40
C ILE A 191 14.22 -3.10 9.44
N GLN A 192 14.24 -1.82 9.84
CA GLN A 192 13.84 -0.71 8.94
C GLN A 192 14.67 -0.72 7.65
N ALA A 193 16.01 -0.75 7.78
CA ALA A 193 16.90 -0.80 6.61
C ALA A 193 16.59 -2.01 5.72
N GLN A 194 16.41 -3.21 6.30
CA GLN A 194 16.07 -4.41 5.54
C GLN A 194 14.74 -4.33 4.80
N VAL A 195 13.72 -3.68 5.38
CA VAL A 195 12.41 -3.49 4.73
C VAL A 195 12.53 -2.54 3.55
N LEU A 196 13.32 -1.47 3.68
CA LEU A 196 13.54 -0.51 2.59
C LEU A 196 14.35 -1.12 1.44
N GLU A 197 15.42 -1.84 1.74
CA GLU A 197 16.18 -2.60 0.73
C GLU A 197 15.29 -3.63 0.00
N LEU A 198 14.41 -4.30 0.75
CA LEU A 198 13.45 -5.21 0.18
C LEU A 198 12.50 -4.50 -0.81
N LEU A 199 11.92 -3.37 -0.41
CA LEU A 199 11.01 -2.59 -1.27
C LEU A 199 11.74 -2.08 -2.53
N GLN A 200 12.98 -1.60 -2.40
CA GLN A 200 13.79 -1.14 -3.52
C GLN A 200 14.10 -2.29 -4.50
N ARG A 201 14.51 -3.46 -3.99
CA ARG A 201 14.75 -4.65 -4.82
C ARG A 201 13.48 -5.06 -5.57
N LEU A 202 12.35 -5.17 -4.87
CA LEU A 202 11.08 -5.56 -5.47
C LEU A 202 10.61 -4.55 -6.53
N GLN A 203 10.82 -3.25 -6.30
CA GLN A 203 10.53 -2.20 -7.27
C GLN A 203 11.36 -2.37 -8.56
N GLN A 204 12.66 -2.67 -8.43
CA GLN A 204 13.53 -2.93 -9.59
C GLN A 204 13.12 -4.17 -10.38
N GLU A 205 12.74 -5.25 -9.67
CA GLU A 205 12.33 -6.52 -10.28
C GLU A 205 10.98 -6.45 -10.99
N THR A 206 10.02 -5.71 -10.41
CA THR A 206 8.63 -5.66 -10.91
C THR A 206 8.33 -4.43 -11.75
N HIS A 207 9.20 -3.41 -11.71
CA HIS A 207 8.98 -2.09 -12.33
C HIS A 207 7.70 -1.37 -11.84
N MET A 208 7.16 -1.74 -10.67
CA MET A 208 6.07 -1.01 -10.04
C MET A 208 6.54 0.37 -9.59
N ALA A 209 5.63 1.34 -9.51
CA ALA A 209 5.92 2.60 -8.85
C ALA A 209 5.70 2.46 -7.34
N ILE A 210 6.42 3.26 -6.55
CA ILE A 210 6.25 3.33 -5.08
C ILE A 210 5.97 4.76 -4.67
N LEU A 211 4.86 4.98 -3.94
CA LEU A 211 4.63 6.19 -3.16
C LEU A 211 5.05 5.89 -1.72
N LEU A 212 6.25 6.35 -1.34
CA LEU A 212 6.80 6.17 -0.01
C LEU A 212 6.45 7.37 0.87
N ILE A 213 5.66 7.17 1.91
CA ILE A 213 5.37 8.18 2.92
C ILE A 213 6.30 7.93 4.10
N THR A 214 7.06 8.95 4.48
CA THR A 214 8.01 8.86 5.59
C THR A 214 8.22 10.23 6.25
N HIS A 215 8.57 10.21 7.52
CA HIS A 215 9.06 11.39 8.26
C HIS A 215 10.59 11.37 8.39
N ASP A 216 11.28 10.28 8.00
CA ASP A 216 12.72 10.12 8.12
C ASP A 216 13.47 10.65 6.89
N LEU A 217 14.53 11.43 7.15
CA LEU A 217 15.39 12.04 6.14
C LEU A 217 16.39 11.07 5.51
N GLY A 218 16.84 10.08 6.29
CA GLY A 218 17.88 9.14 5.87
C GLY A 218 17.45 8.17 4.78
N ILE A 219 16.14 7.96 4.63
CA ILE A 219 15.55 6.95 3.75
C ILE A 219 15.53 7.39 2.27
N VAL A 220 15.54 8.70 2.01
CA VAL A 220 15.35 9.26 0.65
C VAL A 220 16.67 9.57 -0.06
N ALA A 221 17.81 9.47 0.63
CA ALA A 221 19.12 9.89 0.12
C ALA A 221 19.97 8.73 -0.45
N GLY A 222 19.41 7.54 -0.63
CA GLY A 222 20.09 6.36 -1.17
C GLY A 222 19.70 6.04 -2.61
#